data_02461dace1ca6076d950ae6201f70b29
#
_entry.id   02461dace1ca6076d950ae6201f70b29
#
_cell.length_a   1.000
_cell.length_b   1.000
_cell.length_c   1.000
_cell.angle_alpha   90.00
_cell.angle_beta   90.00
_cell.angle_gamma   90.00
#
_symmetry.space_group_name_H-M   'P 1'
#
loop_
_entity.id
_entity.type
_entity.pdbx_description
1 polymer ?
#
loop_
_entity_poly.entity_id
_entity_poly.type
_entity_poly.pdbx_seq_one_letter_code
_entity_poly.pdbx_strand_id
1 'polypeptide(L)'
;MTSMIPETKITAVRNTLQITFGVNEFEDIRQLTAGLSSALIFRIVVLGKPYLLRVITRTDEISNPSHYYSCMKPAAEAGLAPHIWYAGIEDRISITDFIEAKTFPVSVARMKMPGVLKRLHSLSPFPYRVNFFDFVDGLVRKFQDTKILPGNMTEDLFHLHAKISSVYPRNIQDMVSCHNDLKPENIVFDGDRPWLVDWEAAFLNDRYMDLAIVGNFVVKNDQEEKEYLTNYFDEDVNEYQHARFFLMSQVLHMSYFTFLLLQVSAGNKPVELNSAIPDFREFHDQMWAGKITLENNEARQEYALVHMQQLRHNLNTKRFEESLYIVSNY
;
A
#
# COMPACT_ATOMS: atom_id res chain seq x y z
N MET A 1 -33.26 -4.35 2.78
CA MET A 1 -32.06 -5.06 2.38
C MET A 1 -31.67 -4.88 0.90
N THR A 2 -32.59 -4.72 0.01
CA THR A 2 -32.48 -5.27 -1.35
C THR A 2 -31.99 -4.33 -2.44
N SER A 3 -31.80 -3.04 -2.22
CA SER A 3 -31.39 -2.13 -3.30
C SER A 3 -29.87 -1.91 -3.43
N MET A 4 -29.09 -2.24 -2.42
CA MET A 4 -27.64 -1.97 -2.41
C MET A 4 -26.77 -3.21 -2.70
N ILE A 5 -27.25 -4.41 -2.34
CA ILE A 5 -26.53 -5.66 -2.62
C ILE A 5 -27.00 -6.23 -3.95
N PRO A 6 -26.08 -6.59 -4.88
CA PRO A 6 -26.45 -7.21 -6.13
C PRO A 6 -27.33 -8.47 -5.93
N GLU A 7 -28.37 -8.62 -6.74
CA GLU A 7 -29.33 -9.75 -6.63
C GLU A 7 -28.63 -11.11 -6.59
N THR A 8 -27.58 -11.27 -7.38
CA THR A 8 -26.77 -12.51 -7.44
C THR A 8 -26.06 -12.83 -6.13
N LYS A 9 -25.93 -11.87 -5.21
CA LYS A 9 -25.24 -12.03 -3.91
C LYS A 9 -26.18 -12.05 -2.70
N ILE A 10 -27.47 -11.72 -2.87
CA ILE A 10 -28.41 -11.63 -1.75
C ILE A 10 -28.51 -12.94 -0.96
N THR A 11 -28.65 -14.07 -1.65
CA THR A 11 -28.75 -15.38 -1.00
C THR A 11 -27.48 -15.74 -0.24
N ALA A 12 -26.31 -15.49 -0.84
CA ALA A 12 -25.03 -15.74 -0.20
C ALA A 12 -24.85 -14.86 1.05
N VAL A 13 -25.19 -13.57 0.98
CA VAL A 13 -25.13 -12.66 2.14
C VAL A 13 -26.08 -13.10 3.26
N ARG A 14 -27.31 -13.51 2.95
CA ARG A 14 -28.24 -14.06 3.95
C ARG A 14 -27.69 -15.30 4.64
N ASN A 15 -27.16 -16.24 3.88
CA ASN A 15 -26.54 -17.45 4.42
C ASN A 15 -25.33 -17.11 5.31
N THR A 16 -24.50 -16.15 4.89
CA THR A 16 -23.37 -15.67 5.68
C THR A 16 -23.82 -15.07 7.02
N LEU A 17 -24.87 -14.23 7.02
CA LEU A 17 -25.44 -13.66 8.25
C LEU A 17 -26.01 -14.75 9.17
N GLN A 18 -26.70 -15.74 8.59
CA GLN A 18 -27.26 -16.87 9.35
C GLN A 18 -26.15 -17.71 10.00
N ILE A 19 -25.09 -18.02 9.25
CA ILE A 19 -23.96 -18.82 9.77
C ILE A 19 -23.20 -18.05 10.85
N THR A 20 -23.00 -16.73 10.64
CA THR A 20 -22.13 -15.91 11.51
C THR A 20 -22.86 -15.43 12.76
N PHE A 21 -24.12 -14.99 12.63
CA PHE A 21 -24.86 -14.30 13.69
C PHE A 21 -26.20 -14.94 14.05
N GLY A 22 -26.65 -15.96 13.33
CA GLY A 22 -27.95 -16.59 13.54
C GLY A 22 -29.15 -15.77 13.04
N VAL A 23 -28.90 -14.74 12.19
CA VAL A 23 -29.94 -13.86 11.63
C VAL A 23 -29.89 -13.88 10.10
N ASN A 24 -31.01 -13.51 9.44
CA ASN A 24 -31.09 -13.51 7.97
C ASN A 24 -31.01 -12.09 7.38
N GLU A 25 -31.02 -11.07 8.21
CA GLU A 25 -31.06 -9.67 7.81
C GLU A 25 -30.22 -8.81 8.74
N PHE A 26 -29.73 -7.69 8.23
CA PHE A 26 -29.11 -6.63 9.02
C PHE A 26 -30.13 -5.51 9.30
N GLU A 27 -29.92 -4.79 10.39
CA GLU A 27 -30.79 -3.69 10.85
C GLU A 27 -30.55 -2.42 10.00
N ASP A 28 -29.30 -2.18 9.58
CA ASP A 28 -28.91 -1.05 8.74
C ASP A 28 -27.80 -1.45 7.77
N ILE A 29 -27.76 -0.80 6.60
CA ILE A 29 -26.70 -0.94 5.60
C ILE A 29 -26.38 0.38 4.96
N ARG A 30 -25.08 0.70 4.89
CA ARG A 30 -24.56 1.84 4.18
C ARG A 30 -23.36 1.42 3.33
N GLN A 31 -23.42 1.70 2.04
CA GLN A 31 -22.27 1.50 1.16
C GLN A 31 -21.21 2.53 1.51
N LEU A 32 -19.98 2.07 1.68
CA LEU A 32 -18.80 2.91 1.81
C LEU A 32 -18.27 3.15 0.41
N THR A 33 -17.95 4.40 0.09
CA THR A 33 -17.18 4.73 -1.12
C THR A 33 -15.81 4.13 -0.90
N ALA A 34 -15.57 2.97 -1.47
CA ALA A 34 -14.26 2.37 -1.47
C ALA A 34 -13.53 2.82 -2.73
N GLY A 35 -12.23 3.06 -2.62
CA GLY A 35 -11.33 3.36 -3.72
C GLY A 35 -11.39 2.33 -4.86
N LEU A 36 -10.27 2.05 -5.54
CA LEU A 36 -10.16 1.20 -6.74
C LEU A 36 -10.48 -0.29 -6.54
N SER A 37 -10.93 -0.72 -5.37
CA SER A 37 -11.24 -2.12 -5.07
C SER A 37 -12.36 -2.67 -5.96
N SER A 38 -12.17 -3.88 -6.46
CA SER A 38 -13.17 -4.63 -7.22
C SER A 38 -14.34 -5.14 -6.36
N ALA A 39 -14.30 -4.89 -5.05
CA ALA A 39 -15.28 -5.33 -4.08
C ALA A 39 -16.23 -4.20 -3.67
N LEU A 40 -17.47 -4.54 -3.42
CA LEU A 40 -18.44 -3.66 -2.74
C LEU A 40 -18.20 -3.74 -1.24
N ILE A 41 -18.05 -2.60 -0.60
CA ILE A 41 -17.79 -2.47 0.83
C ILE A 41 -18.99 -1.79 1.49
N PHE A 42 -19.50 -2.42 2.55
CA PHE A 42 -20.65 -1.90 3.30
C PHE A 42 -20.33 -1.87 4.79
N ARG A 43 -20.79 -0.82 5.45
CA ARG A 43 -21.04 -0.86 6.88
C ARG A 43 -22.43 -1.46 7.08
N ILE A 44 -22.53 -2.52 7.85
CA ILE A 44 -23.80 -3.13 8.25
C ILE A 44 -23.97 -3.06 9.76
N VAL A 45 -25.22 -3.08 10.25
CA VAL A 45 -25.54 -3.22 11.68
C VAL A 45 -26.26 -4.53 11.87
N VAL A 46 -25.73 -5.37 12.77
CA VAL A 46 -26.31 -6.68 13.13
C VAL A 46 -26.30 -6.82 14.65
N LEU A 47 -27.45 -7.11 15.24
CA LEU A 47 -27.66 -7.20 16.71
C LEU A 47 -27.11 -5.97 17.44
N GLY A 48 -27.41 -4.78 16.88
CA GLY A 48 -27.00 -3.47 17.43
C GLY A 48 -25.52 -3.14 17.28
N LYS A 49 -24.70 -3.98 16.61
CA LYS A 49 -23.24 -3.75 16.43
C LYS A 49 -22.88 -3.51 14.96
N PRO A 50 -21.94 -2.57 14.69
CA PRO A 50 -21.47 -2.33 13.33
C PRO A 50 -20.43 -3.36 12.91
N TYR A 51 -20.51 -3.79 11.65
CA TYR A 51 -19.54 -4.67 10.98
C TYR A 51 -19.25 -4.15 9.58
N LEU A 52 -18.11 -4.55 9.02
CA LEU A 52 -17.76 -4.30 7.63
C LEU A 52 -18.05 -5.57 6.82
N LEU A 53 -18.94 -5.45 5.83
CA LEU A 53 -19.25 -6.49 4.87
C LEU A 53 -18.55 -6.16 3.54
N ARG A 54 -17.69 -7.07 3.08
CA ARG A 54 -17.04 -7.00 1.76
C ARG A 54 -17.66 -8.05 0.85
N VAL A 55 -18.10 -7.65 -0.35
CA VAL A 55 -18.71 -8.52 -1.35
C VAL A 55 -17.98 -8.37 -2.67
N ILE A 56 -17.25 -9.40 -3.11
CA ILE A 56 -16.61 -9.43 -4.42
C ILE A 56 -17.62 -9.97 -5.44
N THR A 57 -17.92 -9.14 -6.43
CA THR A 57 -18.92 -9.46 -7.46
C THR A 57 -18.33 -10.16 -8.68
N ARG A 58 -17.05 -9.95 -8.95
CA ARG A 58 -16.32 -10.60 -10.05
C ARG A 58 -16.09 -12.07 -9.74
N THR A 59 -16.12 -12.91 -10.78
CA THR A 59 -15.93 -14.36 -10.69
C THR A 59 -14.64 -14.86 -11.33
N ASP A 60 -13.88 -13.95 -11.96
CA ASP A 60 -12.57 -14.29 -12.54
C ASP A 60 -11.56 -14.71 -11.47
N GLU A 61 -10.48 -15.37 -11.91
CA GLU A 61 -9.43 -15.90 -11.01
C GLU A 61 -8.62 -14.78 -10.35
N ILE A 62 -8.47 -13.63 -11.01
CA ILE A 62 -7.75 -12.47 -10.47
C ILE A 62 -8.47 -11.92 -9.23
N SER A 63 -9.81 -12.00 -9.20
CA SER A 63 -10.65 -11.57 -8.09
C SER A 63 -10.87 -12.65 -7.02
N ASN A 64 -10.14 -13.79 -7.09
CA ASN A 64 -10.22 -14.85 -6.10
C ASN A 64 -9.63 -14.36 -4.76
N PRO A 65 -10.41 -14.40 -3.65
CA PRO A 65 -9.95 -13.86 -2.38
C PRO A 65 -8.99 -14.76 -1.59
N SER A 66 -8.63 -15.93 -2.11
CA SER A 66 -7.79 -16.89 -1.37
C SER A 66 -6.49 -16.28 -0.91
N HIS A 67 -5.80 -15.54 -1.81
CA HIS A 67 -4.56 -14.85 -1.47
C HIS A 67 -4.79 -13.75 -0.42
N TYR A 68 -5.78 -12.90 -0.64
CA TYR A 68 -6.18 -11.85 0.29
C TYR A 68 -6.42 -12.41 1.69
N TYR A 69 -7.22 -13.48 1.81
CA TYR A 69 -7.54 -14.10 3.10
C TYR A 69 -6.33 -14.80 3.74
N SER A 70 -5.42 -15.37 2.94
CA SER A 70 -4.21 -16.01 3.48
C SER A 70 -3.26 -15.03 4.17
N CYS A 71 -3.27 -13.76 3.77
CA CYS A 71 -2.50 -12.70 4.42
C CYS A 71 -3.30 -12.02 5.56
N MET A 72 -4.59 -11.77 5.35
CA MET A 72 -5.44 -11.09 6.33
C MET A 72 -5.63 -11.90 7.62
N LYS A 73 -5.83 -13.23 7.52
CA LYS A 73 -6.11 -14.08 8.69
C LYS A 73 -5.01 -14.03 9.75
N PRO A 74 -3.73 -14.33 9.45
CA PRO A 74 -2.67 -14.25 10.46
C PRO A 74 -2.48 -12.83 10.99
N ALA A 75 -2.73 -11.80 10.18
CA ALA A 75 -2.69 -10.41 10.63
C ALA A 75 -3.83 -10.09 11.62
N ALA A 76 -5.04 -10.60 11.40
CA ALA A 76 -6.16 -10.43 12.32
C ALA A 76 -5.94 -11.20 13.63
N GLU A 77 -5.41 -12.42 13.58
CA GLU A 77 -5.04 -13.22 14.74
C GLU A 77 -3.96 -12.51 15.59
N ALA A 78 -3.03 -11.82 14.95
CA ALA A 78 -2.03 -11.00 15.62
C ALA A 78 -2.57 -9.63 16.08
N GLY A 79 -3.85 -9.31 15.84
CA GLY A 79 -4.47 -8.02 16.17
C GLY A 79 -3.90 -6.85 15.37
N LEU A 80 -3.43 -7.07 14.13
CA LEU A 80 -2.99 -6.05 13.20
C LEU A 80 -4.10 -5.66 12.21
N ALA A 81 -4.98 -6.61 11.87
CA ALA A 81 -6.19 -6.37 11.08
C ALA A 81 -7.44 -6.50 11.95
N PRO A 82 -8.60 -5.93 11.55
CA PRO A 82 -9.88 -6.12 12.23
C PRO A 82 -10.23 -7.60 12.38
N HIS A 83 -10.90 -7.96 13.47
CA HIS A 83 -11.32 -9.33 13.70
C HIS A 83 -12.22 -9.85 12.58
N ILE A 84 -11.98 -11.09 12.13
CA ILE A 84 -12.70 -11.74 11.05
C ILE A 84 -13.80 -12.61 11.64
N TRP A 85 -15.03 -12.27 11.34
CA TRP A 85 -16.22 -13.05 11.70
C TRP A 85 -16.55 -14.11 10.65
N TYR A 86 -16.33 -13.76 9.38
CA TYR A 86 -16.53 -14.66 8.24
C TYR A 86 -15.56 -14.33 7.10
N ALA A 87 -15.06 -15.35 6.42
CA ALA A 87 -14.26 -15.20 5.21
C ALA A 87 -14.46 -16.43 4.30
N GLY A 88 -15.42 -16.32 3.38
CA GLY A 88 -15.77 -17.35 2.41
C GLY A 88 -15.06 -17.15 1.08
N ILE A 89 -14.39 -18.19 0.58
CA ILE A 89 -13.70 -18.17 -0.71
C ILE A 89 -14.71 -18.37 -1.84
N GLU A 90 -15.62 -19.32 -1.69
CA GLU A 90 -16.58 -19.70 -2.74
C GLU A 90 -17.64 -18.62 -3.00
N ASP A 91 -18.20 -18.06 -1.93
CA ASP A 91 -19.18 -16.97 -2.02
C ASP A 91 -18.53 -15.59 -2.21
N ARG A 92 -17.20 -15.48 -1.94
CA ARG A 92 -16.42 -14.26 -2.06
C ARG A 92 -16.94 -13.13 -1.17
N ILE A 93 -17.28 -13.50 0.07
CA ILE A 93 -17.80 -12.59 1.09
C ILE A 93 -16.88 -12.63 2.30
N SER A 94 -16.65 -11.48 2.93
CA SER A 94 -16.09 -11.43 4.27
C SER A 94 -16.84 -10.45 5.16
N ILE A 95 -16.87 -10.77 6.46
CA ILE A 95 -17.38 -9.89 7.52
C ILE A 95 -16.27 -9.72 8.55
N THR A 96 -15.93 -8.47 8.84
CA THR A 96 -14.95 -8.11 9.85
C THR A 96 -15.55 -7.08 10.82
N ASP A 97 -14.84 -6.80 11.92
CA ASP A 97 -15.20 -5.66 12.76
C ASP A 97 -15.17 -4.38 11.91
N PHE A 98 -16.11 -3.48 12.19
CA PHE A 98 -16.08 -2.13 11.65
C PHE A 98 -15.30 -1.23 12.61
N ILE A 99 -14.22 -0.65 12.12
CA ILE A 99 -13.39 0.28 12.91
C ILE A 99 -13.85 1.70 12.64
N GLU A 100 -14.30 2.40 13.68
CA GLU A 100 -14.61 3.84 13.60
C GLU A 100 -13.31 4.62 13.44
N ALA A 101 -13.10 5.16 12.25
CA ALA A 101 -11.89 5.91 11.93
C ALA A 101 -11.84 7.25 12.66
N LYS A 102 -10.71 7.55 13.26
CA LYS A 102 -10.37 8.86 13.85
C LYS A 102 -9.14 9.42 13.16
N THR A 103 -8.94 10.72 13.28
CA THR A 103 -7.72 11.37 12.75
C THR A 103 -6.48 10.74 13.35
N PHE A 104 -5.55 10.35 12.49
CA PHE A 104 -4.26 9.81 12.89
C PHE A 104 -3.20 10.90 12.72
N PRO A 105 -2.75 11.58 13.77
CA PRO A 105 -1.73 12.62 13.65
C PRO A 105 -0.42 12.04 13.13
N VAL A 106 0.22 12.71 12.18
CA VAL A 106 1.47 12.25 11.54
C VAL A 106 2.56 11.92 12.57
N SER A 107 2.72 12.77 13.60
CA SER A 107 3.70 12.52 14.66
C SER A 107 3.40 11.26 15.48
N VAL A 108 2.11 10.97 15.73
CA VAL A 108 1.70 9.74 16.43
C VAL A 108 1.88 8.52 15.52
N ALA A 109 1.59 8.67 14.22
CA ALA A 109 1.81 7.62 13.23
C ALA A 109 3.30 7.27 13.11
N ARG A 110 4.20 8.27 13.05
CA ARG A 110 5.65 8.06 13.01
C ARG A 110 6.14 7.25 14.22
N MET A 111 5.55 7.45 15.39
CA MET A 111 5.93 6.71 16.60
C MET A 111 5.32 5.31 16.66
N LYS A 112 4.06 5.12 16.21
CA LYS A 112 3.33 3.85 16.37
C LYS A 112 3.58 2.88 15.22
N MET A 113 3.68 3.37 13.98
CA MET A 113 3.80 2.50 12.79
C MET A 113 5.05 1.61 12.78
N PRO A 114 6.24 2.03 13.24
CA PRO A 114 7.39 1.13 13.30
C PRO A 114 7.11 -0.15 14.09
N GLY A 115 6.49 -0.04 15.26
CA GLY A 115 6.11 -1.20 16.08
C GLY A 115 5.04 -2.08 15.43
N VAL A 116 4.10 -1.48 14.68
CA VAL A 116 3.10 -2.22 13.89
C VAL A 116 3.78 -2.99 12.76
N LEU A 117 4.67 -2.34 12.00
CA LEU A 117 5.44 -2.97 10.92
C LEU A 117 6.33 -4.11 11.44
N LYS A 118 7.01 -3.90 12.58
CA LYS A 118 7.83 -4.94 13.20
C LYS A 118 7.01 -6.19 13.53
N ARG A 119 5.81 -6.02 14.08
CA ARG A 119 4.89 -7.13 14.37
C ARG A 119 4.38 -7.80 13.08
N LEU A 120 4.04 -7.04 12.05
CA LEU A 120 3.64 -7.56 10.74
C LEU A 120 4.75 -8.41 10.13
N HIS A 121 5.97 -7.88 10.09
CA HIS A 121 7.13 -8.53 9.52
C HIS A 121 7.60 -9.77 10.32
N SER A 122 7.13 -9.93 11.55
CA SER A 122 7.39 -11.12 12.38
C SER A 122 6.34 -12.23 12.24
N LEU A 123 5.27 -12.03 11.45
CA LEU A 123 4.29 -13.06 11.16
C LEU A 123 4.92 -14.20 10.35
N SER A 124 4.28 -15.37 10.38
CA SER A 124 4.65 -16.47 9.47
C SER A 124 4.69 -15.97 8.02
N PRO A 125 5.65 -16.43 7.20
CA PRO A 125 5.85 -15.92 5.85
C PRO A 125 4.58 -15.96 5.01
N PHE A 126 4.21 -14.83 4.43
CA PHE A 126 3.14 -14.73 3.45
C PHE A 126 3.52 -15.46 2.15
N PRO A 127 2.55 -15.82 1.30
CA PRO A 127 2.88 -16.38 -0.01
C PRO A 127 3.81 -15.45 -0.80
N TYR A 128 4.85 -16.05 -1.41
CA TYR A 128 5.68 -15.33 -2.38
C TYR A 128 4.89 -15.09 -3.67
N ARG A 129 5.03 -13.90 -4.27
CA ARG A 129 4.39 -13.57 -5.56
C ARG A 129 5.39 -13.17 -6.63
N VAL A 130 6.23 -12.19 -6.30
CA VAL A 130 7.16 -11.58 -7.25
C VAL A 130 8.32 -10.94 -6.48
N ASN A 131 9.51 -10.90 -7.09
CA ASN A 131 10.54 -10.00 -6.61
C ASN A 131 10.18 -8.56 -7.00
N PHE A 132 10.15 -7.64 -6.03
CA PHE A 132 9.71 -6.27 -6.29
C PHE A 132 10.63 -5.53 -7.26
N PHE A 133 11.94 -5.78 -7.21
CA PHE A 133 12.87 -5.19 -8.17
C PHE A 133 12.63 -5.70 -9.59
N ASP A 134 12.40 -7.00 -9.78
CA ASP A 134 12.09 -7.57 -11.10
C ASP A 134 10.78 -6.99 -11.66
N PHE A 135 9.81 -6.74 -10.78
CA PHE A 135 8.57 -6.07 -11.13
C PHE A 135 8.83 -4.63 -11.61
N VAL A 136 9.62 -3.83 -10.87
CA VAL A 136 9.95 -2.45 -11.24
C VAL A 136 10.82 -2.41 -12.51
N ASP A 137 11.78 -3.30 -12.66
CA ASP A 137 12.57 -3.45 -13.89
C ASP A 137 11.67 -3.75 -15.10
N GLY A 138 10.62 -4.54 -14.90
CA GLY A 138 9.57 -4.79 -15.90
C GLY A 138 8.75 -3.55 -16.25
N LEU A 139 8.38 -2.75 -15.24
CA LEU A 139 7.68 -1.49 -15.44
C LEU A 139 8.53 -0.47 -16.22
N VAL A 140 9.81 -0.35 -15.88
CA VAL A 140 10.76 0.54 -16.57
C VAL A 140 10.86 0.17 -18.04
N ARG A 141 11.09 -1.12 -18.37
CA ARG A 141 11.13 -1.59 -19.77
C ARG A 141 9.83 -1.26 -20.51
N LYS A 142 8.69 -1.62 -19.91
CA LYS A 142 7.38 -1.33 -20.51
C LYS A 142 7.16 0.17 -20.72
N PHE A 143 7.59 1.01 -19.77
CA PHE A 143 7.47 2.46 -19.87
C PHE A 143 8.30 3.02 -21.05
N GLN A 144 9.56 2.55 -21.20
CA GLN A 144 10.42 2.93 -22.32
C GLN A 144 9.82 2.57 -23.69
N ASP A 145 9.18 1.39 -23.79
CA ASP A 145 8.53 0.93 -25.03
C ASP A 145 7.33 1.79 -25.42
N THR A 146 6.60 2.33 -24.45
CA THR A 146 5.36 3.10 -24.70
C THR A 146 5.60 4.55 -25.15
N LYS A 147 6.79 5.11 -24.92
CA LYS A 147 7.14 6.50 -25.24
C LYS A 147 6.16 7.55 -24.68
N ILE A 148 5.58 7.29 -23.51
CA ILE A 148 4.64 8.19 -22.82
C ILE A 148 5.27 9.56 -22.57
N LEU A 149 6.55 9.59 -22.21
CA LEU A 149 7.37 10.79 -22.08
C LEU A 149 8.55 10.76 -23.04
N PRO A 150 9.06 11.93 -23.47
CA PRO A 150 10.30 12.03 -24.23
C PRO A 150 11.47 11.37 -23.49
N GLY A 151 12.34 10.64 -24.18
CA GLY A 151 13.48 9.92 -23.58
C GLY A 151 14.41 10.83 -22.78
N ASN A 152 14.70 12.04 -23.30
CA ASN A 152 15.52 13.04 -22.61
C ASN A 152 14.96 13.50 -21.25
N MET A 153 13.73 13.17 -20.93
CA MET A 153 13.12 13.44 -19.61
C MET A 153 13.29 12.30 -18.60
N THR A 154 13.72 11.11 -19.03
CA THR A 154 13.66 9.91 -18.18
C THR A 154 14.88 9.01 -18.25
N GLU A 155 15.74 9.15 -19.27
CA GLU A 155 16.95 8.32 -19.47
C GLU A 155 17.90 8.39 -18.26
N ASP A 156 18.08 9.57 -17.68
CA ASP A 156 18.88 9.77 -16.47
C ASP A 156 18.33 8.93 -15.29
N LEU A 157 17.01 8.98 -15.07
CA LEU A 157 16.35 8.25 -14.00
C LEU A 157 16.46 6.73 -14.17
N PHE A 158 16.30 6.23 -15.38
CA PHE A 158 16.41 4.80 -15.67
C PHE A 158 17.85 4.31 -15.54
N HIS A 159 18.83 5.11 -15.95
CA HIS A 159 20.25 4.79 -15.75
C HIS A 159 20.59 4.69 -14.25
N LEU A 160 20.13 5.63 -13.45
CA LEU A 160 20.36 5.63 -12.00
C LEU A 160 19.59 4.49 -11.29
N HIS A 161 18.38 4.17 -11.74
CA HIS A 161 17.67 2.99 -11.26
C HIS A 161 18.45 1.70 -11.53
N ALA A 162 19.06 1.56 -12.71
CA ALA A 162 19.89 0.41 -13.02
C ALA A 162 21.10 0.26 -12.08
N LYS A 163 21.72 1.36 -11.63
CA LYS A 163 22.77 1.33 -10.60
C LYS A 163 22.23 0.77 -9.28
N ILE A 164 21.04 1.21 -8.81
CA ILE A 164 20.43 0.65 -7.59
C ILE A 164 20.17 -0.85 -7.78
N SER A 165 19.57 -1.21 -8.91
CA SER A 165 19.21 -2.60 -9.27
C SER A 165 20.43 -3.54 -9.27
N SER A 166 21.61 -3.03 -9.58
CA SER A 166 22.86 -3.81 -9.64
C SER A 166 23.49 -4.08 -8.27
N VAL A 167 23.21 -3.27 -7.26
CA VAL A 167 23.86 -3.39 -5.93
C VAL A 167 22.89 -3.79 -4.82
N TYR A 168 21.60 -3.56 -4.99
CA TYR A 168 20.62 -3.83 -3.94
C TYR A 168 20.40 -5.33 -3.75
N PRO A 169 20.50 -5.88 -2.51
CA PRO A 169 20.33 -7.29 -2.26
C PRO A 169 18.89 -7.76 -2.50
N ARG A 170 18.75 -8.96 -3.13
CA ARG A 170 17.45 -9.55 -3.52
C ARG A 170 17.26 -10.96 -2.93
N ASN A 171 17.87 -11.24 -1.77
CA ASN A 171 17.81 -12.57 -1.17
C ASN A 171 16.43 -12.87 -0.61
N ILE A 172 15.82 -13.97 -1.03
CA ILE A 172 14.49 -14.37 -0.56
C ILE A 172 14.49 -14.70 0.94
N GLN A 173 15.63 -15.11 1.50
CA GLN A 173 15.78 -15.40 2.94
C GLN A 173 15.63 -14.14 3.82
N ASP A 174 15.85 -12.95 3.25
CA ASP A 174 15.73 -11.68 3.96
C ASP A 174 14.32 -11.07 3.85
N MET A 175 13.44 -11.70 3.06
CA MET A 175 12.06 -11.23 2.87
C MET A 175 11.20 -11.58 4.07
N VAL A 176 10.25 -10.71 4.36
CA VAL A 176 9.30 -10.80 5.46
C VAL A 176 7.86 -10.63 4.97
N SER A 177 6.88 -10.92 5.80
CA SER A 177 5.47 -10.68 5.51
C SER A 177 5.20 -9.19 5.42
N CYS A 178 4.98 -8.65 4.22
CA CYS A 178 4.73 -7.24 3.95
C CYS A 178 3.29 -6.99 3.49
N HIS A 179 2.78 -5.82 3.80
CA HIS A 179 1.50 -5.34 3.28
C HIS A 179 1.63 -4.79 1.86
N ASN A 180 2.74 -4.13 1.56
CA ASN A 180 3.12 -3.54 0.26
C ASN A 180 2.22 -2.40 -0.28
N ASP A 181 1.17 -1.98 0.44
CA ASP A 181 0.28 -0.87 0.03
C ASP A 181 -0.23 -0.08 1.25
N LEU A 182 0.69 0.33 2.15
CA LEU A 182 0.33 1.07 3.38
C LEU A 182 0.18 2.58 3.13
N LYS A 183 -0.67 2.94 2.16
CA LYS A 183 -1.15 4.31 1.99
C LYS A 183 -2.15 4.68 3.10
N PRO A 184 -2.46 5.98 3.30
CA PRO A 184 -3.32 6.42 4.42
C PRO A 184 -4.67 5.73 4.51
N GLU A 185 -5.29 5.43 3.36
CA GLU A 185 -6.61 4.77 3.30
C GLU A 185 -6.58 3.34 3.83
N ASN A 186 -5.40 2.70 3.84
CA ASN A 186 -5.21 1.32 4.30
C ASN A 186 -4.75 1.24 5.77
N ILE A 187 -4.68 2.39 6.47
CA ILE A 187 -4.31 2.50 7.88
C ILE A 187 -5.44 3.19 8.64
N VAL A 188 -6.31 2.42 9.28
CA VAL A 188 -7.45 2.94 10.05
C VAL A 188 -7.05 3.12 11.51
N PHE A 189 -7.08 4.35 12.01
CA PHE A 189 -6.77 4.65 13.41
C PHE A 189 -8.05 4.81 14.23
N ASP A 190 -8.19 4.05 15.32
CA ASP A 190 -9.38 4.07 16.18
C ASP A 190 -9.30 5.09 17.34
N GLY A 191 -8.17 5.83 17.42
CA GLY A 191 -7.85 6.77 18.48
C GLY A 191 -6.87 6.22 19.52
N ASP A 192 -6.64 4.92 19.52
CA ASP A 192 -5.65 4.23 20.35
C ASP A 192 -4.58 3.55 19.49
N ARG A 193 -4.98 2.74 18.51
CA ARG A 193 -4.06 1.97 17.67
C ARG A 193 -4.44 2.02 16.19
N PRO A 194 -3.45 1.86 15.28
CA PRO A 194 -3.72 1.66 13.87
C PRO A 194 -4.11 0.19 13.58
N TRP A 195 -5.01 0.04 12.60
CA TRP A 195 -5.45 -1.22 12.03
C TRP A 195 -5.12 -1.21 10.54
N LEU A 196 -4.58 -2.32 10.05
CA LEU A 196 -4.23 -2.48 8.64
C LEU A 196 -5.37 -3.15 7.90
N VAL A 197 -5.75 -2.59 6.75
CA VAL A 197 -6.85 -3.06 5.91
C VAL A 197 -6.41 -3.14 4.46
N ASP A 198 -7.16 -3.87 3.63
CA ASP A 198 -6.91 -4.05 2.18
C ASP A 198 -5.63 -4.82 1.84
N TRP A 199 -5.65 -6.11 2.10
CA TRP A 199 -4.53 -7.06 1.98
C TRP A 199 -4.29 -7.60 0.56
N GLU A 200 -4.86 -6.97 -0.49
CA GLU A 200 -4.75 -7.46 -1.88
C GLU A 200 -3.30 -7.47 -2.40
N ALA A 201 -2.50 -6.50 -1.97
CA ALA A 201 -1.10 -6.35 -2.35
C ALA A 201 -0.12 -7.04 -1.39
N ALA A 202 -0.61 -7.69 -0.32
CA ALA A 202 0.25 -8.31 0.67
C ALA A 202 0.94 -9.57 0.14
N PHE A 203 2.25 -9.68 0.33
CA PHE A 203 3.05 -10.87 0.01
C PHE A 203 4.43 -10.79 0.67
N LEU A 204 5.22 -11.86 0.57
CA LEU A 204 6.58 -11.92 1.08
C LEU A 204 7.51 -10.98 0.30
N ASN A 205 8.05 -9.95 0.95
CA ASN A 205 8.85 -8.90 0.33
C ASN A 205 9.93 -8.36 1.29
N ASP A 206 10.77 -7.46 0.80
CA ASP A 206 11.76 -6.75 1.61
C ASP A 206 11.05 -5.81 2.61
N ARG A 207 11.46 -5.88 3.88
CA ARG A 207 10.92 -5.03 4.96
C ARG A 207 10.99 -3.54 4.69
N TYR A 208 12.02 -3.10 3.95
CA TYR A 208 12.19 -1.70 3.60
C TYR A 208 11.11 -1.18 2.65
N MET A 209 10.35 -2.07 1.99
CA MET A 209 9.20 -1.67 1.17
C MET A 209 8.12 -1.00 2.02
N ASP A 210 7.61 -1.70 3.04
CA ASP A 210 6.59 -1.13 3.93
C ASP A 210 7.12 0.06 4.72
N LEU A 211 8.39 0.00 5.16
CA LEU A 211 9.05 1.12 5.83
C LEU A 211 9.11 2.36 4.93
N ALA A 212 9.45 2.21 3.66
CA ALA A 212 9.53 3.33 2.71
C ALA A 212 8.15 3.88 2.35
N ILE A 213 7.13 3.02 2.16
CA ILE A 213 5.76 3.47 1.88
C ILE A 213 5.25 4.35 3.02
N VAL A 214 5.30 3.86 4.26
CA VAL A 214 4.86 4.63 5.43
C VAL A 214 5.76 5.85 5.64
N GLY A 215 7.09 5.71 5.46
CA GLY A 215 8.07 6.78 5.58
C GLY A 215 7.77 7.98 4.69
N ASN A 216 7.28 7.76 3.46
CA ASN A 216 6.87 8.84 2.56
C ASN A 216 5.83 9.78 3.18
N PHE A 217 4.97 9.28 4.07
CA PHE A 217 3.93 10.07 4.73
C PHE A 217 4.38 10.66 6.08
N VAL A 218 5.22 9.94 6.84
CA VAL A 218 5.45 10.30 8.25
C VAL A 218 6.85 10.83 8.57
N VAL A 219 7.81 10.69 7.65
CA VAL A 219 9.22 11.12 7.82
C VAL A 219 9.48 12.35 6.97
N LYS A 220 9.94 13.44 7.58
CA LYS A 220 10.15 14.73 6.89
C LYS A 220 11.62 15.18 6.82
N ASN A 221 12.49 14.60 7.63
CA ASN A 221 13.91 14.96 7.72
C ASN A 221 14.75 13.81 8.30
N ASP A 222 16.06 13.93 8.27
CA ASP A 222 17.01 12.89 8.70
C ASP A 222 16.85 12.51 10.18
N GLN A 223 16.53 13.46 11.05
CA GLN A 223 16.30 13.18 12.46
C GLN A 223 15.05 12.29 12.66
N GLU A 224 13.96 12.62 11.97
CA GLU A 224 12.73 11.83 11.99
C GLU A 224 12.92 10.45 11.34
N GLU A 225 13.76 10.35 10.31
CA GLU A 225 14.13 9.06 9.70
C GLU A 225 14.89 8.18 10.70
N LYS A 226 15.89 8.76 11.37
CA LYS A 226 16.65 8.04 12.39
C LYS A 226 15.73 7.53 13.49
N GLU A 227 14.85 8.36 14.04
CA GLU A 227 13.88 7.98 15.07
C GLU A 227 12.93 6.87 14.58
N TYR A 228 12.40 7.01 13.36
CA TYR A 228 11.49 6.05 12.74
C TYR A 228 12.13 4.67 12.58
N LEU A 229 13.35 4.61 12.07
CA LEU A 229 14.08 3.37 11.87
C LEU A 229 14.57 2.78 13.20
N THR A 230 15.05 3.60 14.15
CA THR A 230 15.43 3.16 15.51
C THR A 230 14.23 2.49 16.21
N ASN A 231 13.03 3.06 16.12
CA ASN A 231 11.83 2.47 16.69
C ASN A 231 11.43 1.15 15.99
N TYR A 232 11.81 0.93 14.74
CA TYR A 232 11.57 -0.34 14.06
C TYR A 232 12.57 -1.41 14.42
N PHE A 233 13.88 -1.08 14.48
CA PHE A 233 14.94 -2.05 14.74
C PHE A 233 15.16 -2.30 16.25
N ASP A 234 14.64 -1.45 17.15
CA ASP A 234 14.88 -1.41 18.61
C ASP A 234 16.37 -1.25 18.96
N GLU A 235 17.15 -0.67 18.08
CA GLU A 235 18.59 -0.42 18.24
C GLU A 235 19.02 0.81 17.44
N ASP A 236 20.20 1.34 17.73
CA ASP A 236 20.78 2.41 16.91
C ASP A 236 20.98 1.93 15.47
N VAL A 237 20.38 2.68 14.54
CA VAL A 237 20.42 2.35 13.12
C VAL A 237 21.80 2.60 12.56
N ASN A 238 22.38 1.61 11.89
CA ASN A 238 23.67 1.71 11.23
C ASN A 238 23.56 2.30 9.82
N GLU A 239 24.71 2.64 9.23
CA GLU A 239 24.77 3.27 7.90
C GLU A 239 24.18 2.39 6.80
N TYR A 240 24.33 1.07 6.89
CA TYR A 240 23.75 0.12 5.94
C TYR A 240 22.22 0.12 5.97
N GLN A 241 21.62 0.13 7.16
CA GLN A 241 20.18 0.20 7.31
C GLN A 241 19.61 1.51 6.75
N HIS A 242 20.26 2.65 7.03
CA HIS A 242 19.92 3.94 6.43
C HIS A 242 20.04 3.93 4.89
N ALA A 243 21.13 3.39 4.37
CA ALA A 243 21.36 3.28 2.93
C ALA A 243 20.31 2.37 2.25
N ARG A 244 19.98 1.22 2.85
CA ARG A 244 18.92 0.31 2.37
C ARG A 244 17.55 1.02 2.31
N PHE A 245 17.18 1.72 3.38
CA PHE A 245 15.92 2.48 3.43
C PHE A 245 15.88 3.56 2.35
N PHE A 246 16.95 4.34 2.23
CA PHE A 246 17.03 5.40 1.22
C PHE A 246 16.93 4.83 -0.22
N LEU A 247 17.69 3.78 -0.55
CA LEU A 247 17.66 3.19 -1.90
C LEU A 247 16.30 2.54 -2.20
N MET A 248 15.68 1.85 -1.24
CA MET A 248 14.32 1.30 -1.42
C MET A 248 13.30 2.41 -1.69
N SER A 249 13.42 3.55 -1.02
CA SER A 249 12.56 4.71 -1.28
C SER A 249 12.68 5.20 -2.73
N GLN A 250 13.90 5.17 -3.32
CA GLN A 250 14.08 5.54 -4.74
C GLN A 250 13.43 4.51 -5.68
N VAL A 251 13.53 3.21 -5.38
CA VAL A 251 12.86 2.17 -6.16
C VAL A 251 11.34 2.30 -6.08
N LEU A 252 10.83 2.66 -4.90
CA LEU A 252 9.41 2.95 -4.70
C LEU A 252 8.97 4.18 -5.52
N HIS A 253 9.73 5.26 -5.52
CA HIS A 253 9.44 6.43 -6.37
C HIS A 253 9.42 6.05 -7.86
N MET A 254 10.39 5.26 -8.33
CA MET A 254 10.42 4.73 -9.70
C MET A 254 9.16 3.90 -10.01
N SER A 255 8.74 3.05 -9.07
CA SER A 255 7.54 2.23 -9.21
C SER A 255 6.28 3.09 -9.36
N TYR A 256 6.02 4.04 -8.47
CA TYR A 256 4.85 4.92 -8.55
C TYR A 256 4.85 5.76 -9.83
N PHE A 257 5.99 6.36 -10.15
CA PHE A 257 6.13 7.14 -11.39
C PHE A 257 5.75 6.32 -12.62
N THR A 258 6.37 5.17 -12.83
CA THR A 258 6.18 4.37 -14.04
C THR A 258 4.81 3.68 -14.07
N PHE A 259 4.39 3.08 -12.96
CA PHE A 259 3.13 2.33 -12.88
C PHE A 259 1.91 3.23 -13.11
N LEU A 260 1.85 4.38 -12.44
CA LEU A 260 0.70 5.27 -12.53
C LEU A 260 0.60 5.94 -13.90
N LEU A 261 1.72 6.38 -14.50
CA LEU A 261 1.67 6.91 -15.85
C LEU A 261 1.29 5.85 -16.90
N LEU A 262 1.74 4.60 -16.72
CA LEU A 262 1.28 3.49 -17.57
C LEU A 262 -0.24 3.25 -17.43
N GLN A 263 -0.79 3.37 -16.21
CA GLN A 263 -2.24 3.24 -16.00
C GLN A 263 -3.02 4.39 -16.65
N VAL A 264 -2.58 5.62 -16.46
CA VAL A 264 -3.23 6.81 -17.03
C VAL A 264 -3.20 6.79 -18.56
N SER A 265 -2.05 6.42 -19.14
CA SER A 265 -1.87 6.37 -20.61
C SER A 265 -2.66 5.24 -21.30
N ALA A 266 -2.98 4.17 -20.59
CA ALA A 266 -3.82 3.08 -21.12
C ALA A 266 -5.24 3.56 -21.51
N GLY A 267 -5.67 4.73 -21.01
CA GLY A 267 -6.90 5.42 -21.41
C GLY A 267 -6.77 6.31 -22.66
N ASN A 268 -5.67 6.26 -23.42
CA ASN A 268 -5.37 7.10 -24.59
C ASN A 268 -5.41 8.62 -24.31
N LYS A 269 -5.25 9.04 -23.07
CA LYS A 269 -5.09 10.46 -22.74
C LYS A 269 -3.60 10.82 -22.74
N PRO A 270 -3.20 11.92 -23.40
CA PRO A 270 -1.83 12.40 -23.32
C PRO A 270 -1.51 12.82 -21.88
N VAL A 271 -0.27 12.60 -21.47
CA VAL A 271 0.23 13.10 -20.18
C VAL A 271 0.47 14.61 -20.30
N GLU A 272 -0.28 15.41 -19.54
CA GLU A 272 -0.13 16.86 -19.53
C GLU A 272 1.02 17.25 -18.60
N LEU A 273 2.09 17.82 -19.19
CA LEU A 273 3.28 18.26 -18.44
C LEU A 273 3.26 19.76 -18.10
N ASN A 274 2.18 20.47 -18.46
CA ASN A 274 2.14 21.93 -18.39
C ASN A 274 1.70 22.49 -17.02
N SER A 275 1.31 21.64 -16.08
CA SER A 275 0.93 22.05 -14.73
C SER A 275 2.16 22.12 -13.82
N ALA A 276 2.17 23.06 -12.88
CA ALA A 276 3.18 23.06 -11.82
C ALA A 276 3.02 21.78 -10.99
N ILE A 277 4.12 21.01 -10.85
CA ILE A 277 4.12 19.80 -10.05
C ILE A 277 4.14 20.21 -8.57
N PRO A 278 3.20 19.72 -7.74
CA PRO A 278 3.18 20.01 -6.31
C PRO A 278 4.45 19.54 -5.60
N ASP A 279 4.75 20.17 -4.49
CA ASP A 279 5.81 19.69 -3.59
C ASP A 279 5.48 18.31 -3.04
N PHE A 280 6.48 17.44 -2.97
CA PHE A 280 6.33 16.06 -2.52
C PHE A 280 5.74 15.97 -1.11
N ARG A 281 6.21 16.81 -0.21
CA ARG A 281 5.78 16.80 1.19
C ARG A 281 4.37 17.33 1.34
N GLU A 282 4.06 18.43 0.67
CA GLU A 282 2.72 19.02 0.69
C GLU A 282 1.68 18.04 0.14
N PHE A 283 1.97 17.37 -0.97
CA PHE A 283 1.08 16.37 -1.56
C PHE A 283 0.79 15.21 -0.59
N HIS A 284 1.83 14.66 0.03
CA HIS A 284 1.68 13.57 1.00
C HIS A 284 0.96 14.01 2.28
N ASP A 285 1.18 15.23 2.77
CA ASP A 285 0.44 15.79 3.90
C ASP A 285 -1.07 15.94 3.58
N GLN A 286 -1.42 16.31 2.34
CA GLN A 286 -2.81 16.40 1.89
C GLN A 286 -3.46 15.00 1.72
N MET A 287 -2.72 14.02 1.20
CA MET A 287 -3.19 12.62 1.16
C MET A 287 -3.41 12.06 2.57
N TRP A 288 -2.47 12.29 3.50
CA TRP A 288 -2.62 11.85 4.89
C TRP A 288 -3.83 12.49 5.58
N ALA A 289 -4.15 13.73 5.25
CA ALA A 289 -5.33 14.43 5.73
C ALA A 289 -6.64 14.02 5.03
N GLY A 290 -6.59 13.08 4.06
CA GLY A 290 -7.76 12.64 3.28
C GLY A 290 -8.31 13.71 2.32
N LYS A 291 -7.53 14.74 1.99
CA LYS A 291 -7.94 15.82 1.07
C LYS A 291 -7.70 15.46 -0.40
N ILE A 292 -6.73 14.58 -0.66
CA ILE A 292 -6.40 14.05 -1.98
C ILE A 292 -6.53 12.54 -1.92
N THR A 293 -7.19 11.94 -2.91
CA THR A 293 -7.26 10.49 -3.15
C THR A 293 -6.85 10.18 -4.59
N LEU A 294 -6.40 8.95 -4.84
CA LEU A 294 -5.98 8.51 -6.18
C LEU A 294 -7.12 7.88 -7.00
N GLU A 295 -8.36 8.32 -6.78
CA GLU A 295 -9.55 7.74 -7.45
C GLU A 295 -9.62 8.09 -8.94
N ASN A 296 -9.17 9.28 -9.33
CA ASN A 296 -9.22 9.75 -10.72
C ASN A 296 -7.83 9.77 -11.38
N ASN A 297 -7.83 9.83 -12.71
CA ASN A 297 -6.60 9.80 -13.50
C ASN A 297 -5.75 11.07 -13.36
N GLU A 298 -6.36 12.22 -13.08
CA GLU A 298 -5.63 13.48 -12.86
C GLU A 298 -4.79 13.41 -11.60
N ALA A 299 -5.38 12.99 -10.47
CA ALA A 299 -4.64 12.79 -9.22
C ALA A 299 -3.54 11.72 -9.35
N ARG A 300 -3.78 10.63 -10.10
CA ARG A 300 -2.75 9.61 -10.37
C ARG A 300 -1.60 10.15 -11.21
N GLN A 301 -1.90 10.93 -12.25
CA GLN A 301 -0.87 11.58 -13.06
C GLN A 301 -0.05 12.55 -12.23
N GLU A 302 -0.71 13.40 -11.45
CA GLU A 302 -0.04 14.36 -10.57
C GLU A 302 0.86 13.65 -9.55
N TYR A 303 0.36 12.60 -8.90
CA TYR A 303 1.13 11.78 -7.96
C TYR A 303 2.34 11.13 -8.61
N ALA A 304 2.18 10.60 -9.83
CA ALA A 304 3.30 10.06 -10.60
C ALA A 304 4.38 11.11 -10.88
N LEU A 305 3.99 12.32 -11.24
CA LEU A 305 4.93 13.42 -11.52
C LEU A 305 5.60 13.93 -10.24
N VAL A 306 4.89 13.97 -9.11
CA VAL A 306 5.46 14.26 -7.78
C VAL A 306 6.56 13.26 -7.45
N HIS A 307 6.33 11.96 -7.65
CA HIS A 307 7.33 10.92 -7.44
C HIS A 307 8.51 11.02 -8.42
N MET A 308 8.26 11.32 -9.68
CA MET A 308 9.32 11.54 -10.68
C MET A 308 10.23 12.71 -10.28
N GLN A 309 9.65 13.82 -9.83
CA GLN A 309 10.41 14.98 -9.40
C GLN A 309 11.23 14.71 -8.14
N GLN A 310 10.64 14.04 -7.15
CA GLN A 310 11.34 13.65 -5.92
C GLN A 310 12.47 12.67 -6.19
N LEU A 311 12.25 11.68 -7.05
CA LEU A 311 13.27 10.75 -7.50
C LEU A 311 14.46 11.49 -8.13
N ARG A 312 14.21 12.40 -9.07
CA ARG A 312 15.25 13.19 -9.72
C ARG A 312 16.03 14.03 -8.72
N HIS A 313 15.34 14.67 -7.76
CA HIS A 313 15.99 15.41 -6.68
C HIS A 313 16.93 14.52 -5.87
N ASN A 314 16.46 13.38 -5.39
CA ASN A 314 17.18 12.47 -4.52
C ASN A 314 18.40 11.85 -5.21
N LEU A 315 18.27 11.45 -6.48
CA LEU A 315 19.33 10.82 -7.26
C LEU A 315 20.50 11.77 -7.60
N ASN A 316 20.29 13.08 -7.49
CA ASN A 316 21.33 14.10 -7.67
C ASN A 316 21.99 14.54 -6.34
N THR A 317 21.74 13.83 -5.25
CA THR A 317 22.33 14.13 -3.94
C THR A 317 23.60 13.29 -3.67
N LYS A 318 24.49 13.79 -2.83
CA LYS A 318 25.66 13.04 -2.33
C LYS A 318 25.22 11.75 -1.61
N ARG A 319 24.10 11.79 -0.90
CA ARG A 319 23.52 10.64 -0.20
C ARG A 319 23.26 9.45 -1.14
N PHE A 320 22.89 9.70 -2.39
CA PHE A 320 22.66 8.64 -3.36
C PHE A 320 23.93 7.82 -3.64
N GLU A 321 25.04 8.50 -3.99
CA GLU A 321 26.31 7.82 -4.27
C GLU A 321 26.90 7.15 -3.02
N GLU A 322 26.77 7.78 -1.84
CA GLU A 322 27.18 7.19 -0.57
C GLU A 322 26.37 5.92 -0.25
N SER A 323 25.04 5.95 -0.46
CA SER A 323 24.18 4.80 -0.21
C SER A 323 24.47 3.63 -1.17
N LEU A 324 24.75 3.91 -2.45
CA LEU A 324 25.19 2.88 -3.40
C LEU A 324 26.51 2.24 -2.96
N TYR A 325 27.48 3.07 -2.55
CA TYR A 325 28.78 2.60 -2.08
C TYR A 325 28.64 1.70 -0.84
N ILE A 326 27.88 2.16 0.17
CA ILE A 326 27.65 1.40 1.39
C ILE A 326 27.02 0.05 1.08
N VAL A 327 25.92 0.03 0.31
CA VAL A 327 25.20 -1.21 0.01
C VAL A 327 26.01 -2.18 -0.86
N SER A 328 26.87 -1.68 -1.75
CA SER A 328 27.72 -2.52 -2.60
C SER A 328 28.90 -3.17 -1.87
N ASN A 329 29.30 -2.65 -0.69
CA ASN A 329 30.46 -3.12 0.08
C ASN A 329 30.09 -3.83 1.40
N TYR A 330 28.80 -4.01 1.68
CA TYR A 330 28.33 -4.70 2.87
C TYR A 330 28.03 -6.18 2.57
#